data_5204c842ad2fa29952d19c64738743c7
#
_entry.id   5204c842ad2fa29952d19c64738743c7
#
_cell.length_a   1.000
_cell.length_b   1.000
_cell.length_c   1.000
_cell.angle_alpha   90.00
_cell.angle_beta   90.00
_cell.angle_gamma   90.00
#
_symmetry.space_group_name_H-M   'P 1'
#
loop_
_entity.id
_entity.type
_entity.pdbx_description
1 polymer ?
#
loop_
_entity_poly.entity_id
_entity_poly.type
_entity_poly.pdbx_seq_one_letter_code
_entity_poly.pdbx_strand_id
1 'polypeptide(L)'
;MKAFNVWLRRQDGASHVRLEAIENAEWLIDRLSASFVFKTCEPVYERHDSTECTFRIAHNSQLSGPRLERLLAGIHEVRLLRETEPAAPFSNSNN
;
A
#
# COMPACT_ATOMS: atom_id res chain seq x y z
N MET A 1 1.52 -19.55 2.44
CA MET A 1 0.41 -18.60 2.23
C MET A 1 0.16 -18.42 0.75
N LYS A 2 -1.08 -18.33 0.37
CA LYS A 2 -1.44 -18.07 -1.02
C LYS A 2 -1.07 -16.64 -1.40
N ALA A 3 -0.74 -16.44 -2.67
CA ALA A 3 -0.52 -15.10 -3.19
C ALA A 3 -1.82 -14.30 -3.11
N PHE A 4 -1.69 -13.01 -2.88
CA PHE A 4 -2.84 -12.13 -2.78
C PHE A 4 -2.53 -10.81 -3.47
N ASN A 5 -3.58 -10.11 -3.88
CA ASN A 5 -3.43 -8.85 -4.58
C ASN A 5 -3.22 -7.71 -3.61
N VAL A 6 -2.32 -6.81 -3.98
CA VAL A 6 -2.06 -5.59 -3.22
C VAL A 6 -2.14 -4.43 -4.20
N TRP A 7 -3.06 -3.52 -3.97
CA TRP A 7 -3.21 -2.33 -4.81
C TRP A 7 -2.48 -1.17 -4.17
N LEU A 8 -1.60 -0.55 -4.92
CA LEU A 8 -0.75 0.53 -4.44
C LEU A 8 -1.04 1.81 -5.19
N ARG A 9 -1.31 2.88 -4.44
CA ARG A 9 -1.52 4.21 -4.99
C ARG A 9 -0.66 5.19 -4.20
N ARG A 10 0.09 6.02 -4.90
CA ARG A 10 0.92 7.04 -4.26
C ARG A 10 0.27 8.40 -4.42
N GLN A 11 0.17 9.14 -3.32
CA GLN A 11 -0.48 10.44 -3.32
C GLN A 11 -0.01 11.25 -2.12
N ASP A 12 0.36 12.51 -2.37
CA ASP A 12 0.65 13.48 -1.30
C ASP A 12 1.68 12.99 -0.28
N GLY A 13 2.78 12.43 -0.79
CA GLY A 13 3.87 12.01 0.09
C GLY A 13 3.58 10.76 0.89
N ALA A 14 2.63 9.97 0.46
CA ALA A 14 2.28 8.73 1.13
C ALA A 14 1.93 7.64 0.11
N SER A 15 1.97 6.41 0.56
CA SER A 15 1.51 5.27 -0.22
C SER A 15 0.26 4.72 0.44
N HIS A 16 -0.78 4.52 -0.36
CA HIS A 16 -2.04 3.94 0.09
C HIS A 16 -2.08 2.51 -0.41
N VAL A 17 -2.22 1.59 0.51
CA VAL A 17 -2.13 0.16 0.22
C VAL A 17 -3.47 -0.48 0.53
N ARG A 18 -4.10 -1.04 -0.50
CA ARG A 18 -5.43 -1.65 -0.36
C ARG A 18 -5.33 -3.15 -0.56
N LEU A 19 -5.97 -3.89 0.32
CA LEU A 19 -6.02 -5.35 0.27
C LEU A 19 -7.46 -5.80 0.50
N GLU A 20 -7.75 -7.03 0.11
CA GLU A 20 -9.11 -7.56 0.17
C GLU A 20 -9.47 -8.20 1.50
N ALA A 21 -8.48 -8.39 2.40
CA ALA A 21 -8.76 -9.01 3.69
C ALA A 21 -7.82 -8.45 4.74
N ILE A 22 -8.34 -8.25 5.95
CA ILE A 22 -7.54 -7.73 7.05
C ILE A 22 -6.39 -8.68 7.40
N GLU A 23 -6.61 -9.98 7.30
CA GLU A 23 -5.56 -10.95 7.61
C GLU A 23 -4.35 -10.77 6.69
N ASN A 24 -4.62 -10.48 5.42
CA ASN A 24 -3.54 -10.23 4.47
C ASN A 24 -2.81 -8.94 4.80
N ALA A 25 -3.56 -7.92 5.22
CA ALA A 25 -2.94 -6.66 5.61
C ALA A 25 -2.04 -6.83 6.83
N GLU A 26 -2.52 -7.55 7.83
CA GLU A 26 -1.73 -7.80 9.04
C GLU A 26 -0.49 -8.61 8.71
N TRP A 27 -0.63 -9.63 7.89
CA TRP A 27 0.51 -10.43 7.45
C TRP A 27 1.52 -9.56 6.72
N LEU A 28 1.02 -8.71 5.83
CA LEU A 28 1.90 -7.87 5.02
C LEU A 28 2.66 -6.86 5.88
N ILE A 29 1.98 -6.21 6.81
CA ILE A 29 2.62 -5.26 7.71
C ILE A 29 3.69 -5.97 8.55
N ASP A 30 3.39 -7.16 9.05
CA ASP A 30 4.35 -7.93 9.81
C ASP A 30 5.57 -8.28 8.95
N ARG A 31 5.32 -8.67 7.71
CA ARG A 31 6.39 -9.04 6.78
C ARG A 31 7.27 -7.83 6.43
N LEU A 32 6.65 -6.68 6.19
CA LEU A 32 7.39 -5.46 5.91
C LEU A 32 8.20 -5.00 7.11
N SER A 33 7.71 -5.27 8.32
CA SER A 33 8.39 -4.87 9.54
C SER A 33 9.71 -5.59 9.76
N ALA A 34 9.99 -6.62 8.96
CA ALA A 34 11.31 -7.23 8.95
C ALA A 34 12.35 -6.27 8.38
N SER A 35 11.93 -5.28 7.60
CA SER A 35 12.82 -4.26 7.09
C SER A 35 12.97 -3.13 8.11
N PHE A 36 14.21 -2.84 8.48
CA PHE A 36 14.47 -1.76 9.41
C PHE A 36 13.92 -0.42 8.90
N VAL A 37 14.02 -0.20 7.60
CA VAL A 37 13.56 1.06 7.00
C VAL A 37 12.06 1.23 7.18
N PHE A 38 11.31 0.15 7.02
CA PHE A 38 9.86 0.21 7.18
C PHE A 38 9.46 0.56 8.62
N LYS A 39 10.26 0.11 9.59
CA LYS A 39 9.95 0.38 10.99
C LYS A 39 9.96 1.86 11.34
N THR A 40 10.55 2.69 10.48
CA THR A 40 10.55 4.15 10.70
C THR A 40 9.23 4.78 10.28
N CYS A 41 8.34 4.02 9.66
CA CYS A 41 7.04 4.48 9.22
C CYS A 41 5.97 3.73 9.98
N GLU A 42 4.95 4.44 10.44
CA GLU A 42 3.84 3.80 11.15
C GLU A 42 2.65 3.74 10.20
N PRO A 43 2.26 2.55 9.77
CA PRO A 43 1.09 2.45 8.91
C PRO A 43 -0.18 2.83 9.68
N VAL A 44 -1.04 3.58 9.04
CA VAL A 44 -2.29 4.04 9.63
C VAL A 44 -3.43 3.45 8.82
N TYR A 45 -4.28 2.68 9.48
CA TYR A 45 -5.45 2.13 8.82
C TYR A 45 -6.41 3.27 8.52
N GLU A 46 -6.74 3.43 7.24
CA GLU A 46 -7.67 4.47 6.80
C GLU A 46 -9.08 3.92 6.69
N ARG A 47 -9.18 2.64 6.35
CA ARG A 47 -10.46 2.01 6.14
C ARG A 47 -10.32 0.52 6.33
N HIS A 48 -11.28 -0.05 7.01
CA HIS A 48 -11.26 -1.47 7.28
C HIS A 48 -12.70 -1.97 7.44
N ASP A 49 -13.05 -2.97 6.66
CA ASP A 49 -14.33 -3.66 6.82
C ASP A 49 -14.07 -5.16 6.60
N SER A 50 -15.12 -5.95 6.48
CA SER A 50 -14.97 -7.41 6.42
C SER A 50 -14.32 -7.89 5.13
N THR A 51 -14.29 -7.07 4.09
CA THR A 51 -13.82 -7.51 2.78
C THR A 51 -12.66 -6.69 2.25
N GLU A 52 -12.32 -5.59 2.90
CA GLU A 52 -11.31 -4.70 2.36
C GLU A 52 -10.61 -3.95 3.48
N CYS A 53 -9.33 -3.75 3.30
CA CYS A 53 -8.52 -2.98 4.24
C CYS A 53 -7.61 -2.04 3.47
N THR A 54 -7.59 -0.78 3.84
CA THR A 54 -6.68 0.20 3.26
C THR A 54 -5.88 0.84 4.38
N PHE A 55 -4.57 0.89 4.19
CA PHE A 55 -3.74 1.61 5.15
C PHE A 55 -2.78 2.53 4.41
N ARG A 56 -2.36 3.58 5.10
CA ARG A 56 -1.49 4.61 4.56
C ARG A 56 -0.13 4.55 5.22
N ILE A 57 0.92 4.66 4.41
CA ILE A 57 2.30 4.72 4.88
C ILE A 57 2.86 6.04 4.42
N ALA A 58 3.13 6.95 5.35
CA ALA A 58 3.75 8.22 5.02
C ALA A 58 5.20 7.98 4.61
N HIS A 59 5.62 8.61 3.51
CA HIS A 59 7.01 8.50 3.07
C HIS A 59 7.89 9.36 3.97
N ASN A 60 9.16 8.98 4.08
CA ASN A 60 10.14 9.78 4.79
C ASN A 60 11.48 9.70 4.05
N SER A 61 12.54 10.27 4.64
CA SER A 61 13.84 10.32 3.97
C SER A 61 14.44 8.95 3.74
N GLN A 62 14.00 7.94 4.50
CA GLN A 62 14.54 6.58 4.38
C GLN A 62 13.65 5.67 3.56
N LEU A 63 12.36 5.98 3.47
CA LEU A 63 11.41 5.15 2.75
C LEU A 63 10.62 6.00 1.77
N SER A 64 11.12 6.08 0.55
CA SER A 64 10.44 6.77 -0.53
C SER A 64 9.35 5.87 -1.13
N GLY A 65 8.46 6.47 -1.92
CA GLY A 65 7.45 5.69 -2.63
C GLY A 65 8.05 4.59 -3.50
N PRO A 66 9.04 4.90 -4.35
CA PRO A 66 9.67 3.86 -5.17
C PRO A 66 10.34 2.76 -4.34
N ARG A 67 10.93 3.12 -3.21
CA ARG A 67 11.56 2.13 -2.36
C ARG A 67 10.53 1.19 -1.73
N LEU A 68 9.43 1.74 -1.27
CA LEU A 68 8.35 0.92 -0.72
C LEU A 68 7.80 -0.01 -1.79
N GLU A 69 7.63 0.50 -3.00
CA GLU A 69 7.13 -0.32 -4.10
C GLU A 69 8.08 -1.49 -4.36
N ARG A 70 9.39 -1.26 -4.30
CA ARG A 70 10.36 -2.34 -4.48
C ARG A 70 10.29 -3.35 -3.35
N LEU A 71 10.08 -2.90 -2.12
CA LEU A 71 9.92 -3.82 -1.00
C LEU A 71 8.71 -4.72 -1.21
N LEU A 72 7.59 -4.14 -1.62
CA LEU A 72 6.38 -4.90 -1.89
C LEU A 72 6.58 -5.88 -3.03
N ALA A 73 7.21 -5.42 -4.12
CA ALA A 73 7.42 -6.27 -5.28
C ALA A 73 8.37 -7.44 -4.98
N GLY A 74 9.20 -7.30 -3.94
CA GLY A 74 10.12 -8.34 -3.55
C GLY A 74 9.52 -9.42 -2.68
N ILE A 75 8.27 -9.27 -2.25
CA ILE A 75 7.60 -10.26 -1.42
C ILE A 75 6.91 -11.27 -2.34
N HIS A 76 7.31 -12.53 -2.21
CA HIS A 76 6.84 -13.58 -3.12
C HIS A 76 5.32 -13.69 -3.16
N GLU A 77 4.66 -13.54 -2.02
CA GLU A 77 3.22 -13.71 -1.90
C GLU A 77 2.41 -12.52 -2.40
N VAL A 78 3.08 -11.41 -2.69
CA VAL A 78 2.39 -10.19 -3.10
C VAL A 78 2.30 -10.11 -4.61
N ARG A 79 1.06 -9.93 -5.10
CA ARG A 79 0.81 -9.59 -6.50
C ARG A 79 0.51 -8.10 -6.52
N LEU A 80 1.52 -7.31 -6.88
CA LEU A 80 1.44 -5.86 -6.80
C LEU A 80 0.74 -5.28 -8.01
N LEU A 81 -0.28 -4.48 -7.76
CA LEU A 81 -1.05 -3.81 -8.78
C LEU A 81 -1.02 -2.31 -8.48
N ARG A 82 -0.87 -1.52 -9.51
CA ARG A 82 -0.89 -0.07 -9.35
C ARG A 82 -2.30 0.45 -9.54
N GLU A 83 -2.72 1.27 -8.60
CA GLU A 83 -4.03 1.89 -8.64
C GLU A 83 -3.83 3.35 -8.99
N THR A 84 -4.30 3.76 -10.16
CA THR A 84 -4.17 5.14 -10.55
C THR A 84 -5.26 5.96 -9.87
N GLU A 85 -4.96 7.22 -9.65
CA GLU A 85 -5.96 8.16 -9.20
C GLU A 85 -7.11 8.16 -10.18
N PRO A 86 -8.33 8.09 -9.72
CA PRO A 86 -9.44 8.32 -10.63
C PRO A 86 -9.24 9.71 -11.19
N ALA A 87 -9.26 9.77 -12.47
CA ALA A 87 -9.07 11.02 -13.14
C ALA A 87 -10.07 11.99 -12.58
N ALA A 88 -9.61 12.77 -12.34
CA ALA A 88 -10.44 13.69 -11.79
C ALA A 88 -11.53 13.92 -12.73
N PRO A 89 -11.37 13.33 -12.70
CA PRO A 89 -11.91 13.42 -13.10
C PRO A 89 -12.53 13.99 -13.57
N PHE A 90 -12.41 13.78 -13.56
CA PHE A 90 -12.70 14.08 -13.91
C PHE A 90 -12.88 14.62 -14.43
N SER A 91 -12.61 14.69 -14.62
CA SER A 91 -12.41 15.01 -15.02
C SER A 91 -12.94 15.43 -15.57
N ASN A 92 -12.91 15.48 -15.75
CA ASN A 92 -13.07 15.76 -16.23
C ASN A 92 -13.61 16.22 -16.69
N SER A 93 -13.59 16.46 -16.81
CA SER A 93 -13.76 16.74 -17.15
C SER A 93 -14.12 17.15 -17.68
N ASN A 94 -14.00 17.40 -17.90
CA ASN A 94 -13.94 17.59 -18.25
C ASN A 94 -14.07 17.62 -18.55
N ASN A 95 -14.11 17.82 -18.77
CA ASN A 95 -13.88 17.62 -18.84
C ASN A 95 -14.12 17.65 -19.00
#